data_36945c8db789b615270d20615ff9c0de
#
_entry.id   36945c8db789b615270d20615ff9c0de
#
_cell.length_a   1.000
_cell.length_b   1.000
_cell.length_c   1.000
_cell.angle_alpha   90.00
_cell.angle_beta   90.00
_cell.angle_gamma   90.00
#
_symmetry.space_group_name_H-M   'P 1'
#
loop_
_entity.id
_entity.type
_entity.pdbx_description
1 polymer ?
#
loop_
_entity_poly.entity_id
_entity_poly.type
_entity_poly.pdbx_seq_one_letter_code
_entity_poly.pdbx_strand_id
1 'polypeptide(L)'
;MEKDLDYYLNLNWTLIEGQDLDFDGNPYYYIEIKEIPSFTFCAKTLARAKENYKRQLKLSLMVMLESGEHIIEPGEEPDEPDWENLCP
;
A
#
# COMPACT_ATOMS: atom_id res chain seq x y z
N MET A 1 -0.27 -6.79 23.75
CA MET A 1 0.73 -6.15 22.90
C MET A 1 0.04 -5.10 22.05
N GLU A 2 0.42 -3.87 22.23
CA GLU A 2 -0.18 -2.80 21.45
C GLU A 2 0.34 -2.81 20.02
N LYS A 3 -0.60 -2.71 19.08
CA LYS A 3 -0.26 -2.57 17.65
C LYS A 3 -0.03 -1.09 17.37
N ASP A 4 1.22 -0.67 17.51
CA ASP A 4 1.61 0.70 17.24
C ASP A 4 2.10 0.87 15.82
N LEU A 5 2.59 2.07 15.51
CA LEU A 5 3.10 2.38 14.17
C LEU A 5 4.24 1.47 13.76
N ASP A 6 5.18 1.19 14.69
CA ASP A 6 6.30 0.32 14.37
C ASP A 6 5.86 -1.10 14.07
N TYR A 7 4.85 -1.59 14.78
CA TYR A 7 4.28 -2.90 14.50
C TYR A 7 3.79 -2.99 13.05
N TYR A 8 2.97 -2.03 12.63
CA TYR A 8 2.43 -2.04 11.27
C TYR A 8 3.50 -1.81 10.21
N LEU A 9 4.45 -0.92 10.50
CA LEU A 9 5.51 -0.60 9.54
C LEU A 9 6.40 -1.80 9.22
N ASN A 10 6.58 -2.69 10.18
CA ASN A 10 7.44 -3.86 10.04
C ASN A 10 6.74 -5.10 9.49
N LEU A 11 5.47 -5.00 9.15
CA LEU A 11 4.76 -6.11 8.53
C LEU A 11 5.24 -6.36 7.11
N ASN A 12 5.07 -7.59 6.64
CA ASN A 12 5.44 -7.97 5.27
C ASN A 12 4.32 -7.60 4.29
N TRP A 13 4.23 -6.32 3.96
CA TRP A 13 3.22 -5.83 3.05
C TRP A 13 3.40 -6.41 1.65
N THR A 14 2.29 -6.70 0.97
CA THR A 14 2.32 -7.19 -0.40
C THR A 14 2.45 -6.01 -1.35
N LEU A 15 3.64 -5.88 -1.93
CA LEU A 15 3.94 -4.76 -2.82
C LEU A 15 3.59 -5.10 -4.25
N ILE A 16 2.94 -4.16 -4.92
CA ILE A 16 2.63 -4.25 -6.34
C ILE A 16 3.44 -3.18 -7.05
N GLU A 17 4.36 -3.62 -7.90
CA GLU A 17 5.22 -2.70 -8.65
C GLU A 17 4.68 -2.54 -10.05
N GLY A 18 4.72 -1.30 -10.56
CA GLY A 18 4.26 -1.02 -11.90
C GLY A 18 5.02 0.13 -12.53
N GLN A 19 4.77 0.32 -13.82
CA GLN A 19 5.38 1.38 -14.60
C GLN A 19 4.30 2.03 -15.47
N ASP A 20 4.37 3.34 -15.63
CA ASP A 20 3.47 4.08 -16.49
C ASP A 20 4.21 5.29 -17.06
N LEU A 21 3.54 6.05 -17.90
CA LEU A 21 4.11 7.24 -18.52
C LEU A 21 3.37 8.47 -18.01
N ASP A 22 4.13 9.56 -17.78
CA ASP A 22 3.53 10.83 -17.40
C ASP A 22 3.00 11.57 -18.66
N PHE A 23 2.51 12.81 -18.47
CA PHE A 23 1.97 13.59 -19.57
C PHE A 23 2.99 13.89 -20.66
N ASP A 24 4.27 13.94 -20.31
CA ASP A 24 5.35 14.21 -21.24
C ASP A 24 5.88 12.95 -21.92
N GLY A 25 5.34 11.78 -21.58
CA GLY A 25 5.78 10.51 -22.11
C GLY A 25 7.00 9.94 -21.39
N ASN A 26 7.37 10.50 -20.25
CA ASN A 26 8.49 10.00 -19.47
C ASN A 26 8.05 8.86 -18.56
N PRO A 27 8.82 7.78 -18.47
CA PRO A 27 8.44 6.67 -17.61
C PRO A 27 8.58 7.01 -16.15
N TYR A 28 7.64 6.54 -15.35
CA TYR A 28 7.77 6.57 -13.90
C TYR A 28 7.35 5.23 -13.34
N TYR A 29 7.77 4.95 -12.11
CA TYR A 29 7.49 3.68 -11.46
C TYR A 29 6.65 3.94 -10.22
N TYR A 30 5.77 2.99 -9.90
CA TYR A 30 4.93 3.13 -8.73
C TYR A 30 4.93 1.85 -7.91
N ILE A 31 4.66 2.01 -6.61
CA ILE A 31 4.49 0.91 -5.69
C ILE A 31 3.14 1.09 -5.03
N GLU A 32 2.32 0.05 -5.11
CA GLU A 32 1.04 -0.03 -4.43
C GLU A 32 1.13 -1.12 -3.38
N ILE A 33 0.28 -1.04 -2.37
CA ILE A 33 0.18 -2.07 -1.35
C ILE A 33 -1.19 -2.71 -1.44
N LYS A 34 -1.22 -4.03 -1.64
CA LYS A 34 -2.47 -4.76 -1.83
C LYS A 34 -3.43 -4.55 -0.66
N GLU A 35 -2.91 -4.57 0.57
CA GLU A 35 -3.70 -4.43 1.78
C GLU A 35 -4.16 -3.01 2.06
N ILE A 36 -3.57 -2.03 1.36
CA ILE A 36 -3.93 -0.62 1.49
C ILE A 36 -4.21 -0.06 0.09
N PRO A 37 -5.43 -0.26 -0.43
CA PRO A 37 -5.73 0.12 -1.84
C PRO A 37 -5.55 1.59 -2.17
N SER A 38 -5.63 2.46 -1.18
CA SER A 38 -5.43 3.90 -1.39
C SER A 38 -3.97 4.30 -1.45
N PHE A 39 -3.05 3.39 -1.13
CA PHE A 39 -1.63 3.69 -1.11
C PHE A 39 -1.04 3.59 -2.51
N THR A 40 -0.36 4.64 -2.94
CA THR A 40 0.42 4.64 -4.17
C THR A 40 1.62 5.56 -3.97
N PHE A 41 2.81 5.05 -4.26
CA PHE A 41 4.03 5.83 -4.20
C PHE A 41 4.72 5.79 -5.56
N CYS A 42 5.02 6.97 -6.12
CA CYS A 42 5.62 7.10 -7.44
C CYS A 42 7.04 7.65 -7.35
N ALA A 43 7.91 7.18 -8.23
CA ALA A 43 9.27 7.69 -8.32
C ALA A 43 9.78 7.54 -9.76
N LYS A 44 10.85 8.26 -10.09
CA LYS A 44 11.42 8.23 -11.44
C LYS A 44 12.14 6.92 -11.75
N THR A 45 12.59 6.21 -10.72
CA THR A 45 13.23 4.92 -10.89
C THR A 45 12.63 3.94 -9.90
N LEU A 46 12.65 2.65 -10.26
CA LEU A 46 12.17 1.61 -9.38
C LEU A 46 13.00 1.51 -8.09
N ALA A 47 14.31 1.72 -8.22
CA ALA A 47 15.20 1.71 -7.05
C ALA A 47 14.80 2.78 -6.05
N ARG A 48 14.52 3.99 -6.51
CA ARG A 48 14.07 5.08 -5.64
C ARG A 48 12.70 4.80 -5.03
N ALA A 49 11.81 4.21 -5.80
CA ALA A 49 10.50 3.83 -5.28
C ALA A 49 10.65 2.84 -4.13
N LYS A 50 11.49 1.82 -4.30
CA LYS A 50 11.72 0.83 -3.27
C LYS A 50 12.44 1.39 -2.03
N GLU A 51 13.31 2.37 -2.22
CA GLU A 51 14.02 2.99 -1.10
C GLU A 51 13.12 3.90 -0.27
N ASN A 52 12.17 4.55 -0.90
CA ASN A 52 11.43 5.65 -0.27
C ASN A 52 9.97 5.35 0.05
N TYR A 53 9.40 4.25 -0.45
CA TYR A 53 7.98 3.98 -0.21
C TYR A 53 7.65 3.83 1.28
N LYS A 54 8.60 3.35 2.08
CA LYS A 54 8.37 3.16 3.52
C LYS A 54 8.09 4.47 4.24
N ARG A 55 8.69 5.55 3.78
CA ARG A 55 8.43 6.88 4.36
C ARG A 55 6.98 7.27 4.14
N GLN A 56 6.50 7.07 2.92
CA GLN A 56 5.10 7.37 2.60
C GLN A 56 4.17 6.40 3.32
N LEU A 57 4.55 5.14 3.43
CA LEU A 57 3.78 4.15 4.16
C LEU A 57 3.64 4.55 5.63
N LYS A 58 4.71 5.03 6.23
CA LYS A 58 4.69 5.48 7.62
C LYS A 58 3.65 6.60 7.80
N LEU A 59 3.65 7.58 6.91
CA LEU A 59 2.69 8.68 6.97
C LEU A 59 1.25 8.18 6.79
N SER A 60 1.03 7.28 5.87
CA SER A 60 -0.28 6.70 5.63
C SER A 60 -0.79 5.94 6.85
N LEU A 61 0.07 5.14 7.46
CA LEU A 61 -0.29 4.39 8.66
C LEU A 61 -0.59 5.32 9.84
N MET A 62 0.19 6.40 9.98
CA MET A 62 -0.06 7.39 11.03
C MET A 62 -1.45 8.00 10.89
N VAL A 63 -1.84 8.38 9.68
CA VAL A 63 -3.17 8.94 9.42
C VAL A 63 -4.26 7.92 9.73
N MET A 64 -4.07 6.67 9.31
CA MET A 64 -5.05 5.62 9.56
C MET A 64 -5.22 5.35 11.04
N LEU A 65 -4.12 5.33 11.80
CA LEU A 65 -4.16 5.13 13.24
C LEU A 65 -4.88 6.29 13.95
N GLU A 66 -4.61 7.53 13.53
CA GLU A 66 -5.28 8.70 14.10
C GLU A 66 -6.78 8.71 13.80
N SER A 67 -7.14 8.26 12.61
CA SER A 67 -8.55 8.22 12.18
C SER A 67 -9.32 7.05 12.78
N GLY A 68 -8.62 6.10 13.39
CA GLY A 68 -9.26 4.89 13.91
C GLY A 68 -9.70 3.93 12.82
N GLU A 69 -9.14 4.04 11.63
CA GLU A 69 -9.45 3.13 10.54
C GLU A 69 -8.90 1.74 10.79
N HIS A 70 -9.63 0.73 10.35
CA HIS A 70 -9.16 -0.64 10.42
C HIS A 70 -8.07 -0.87 9.40
N ILE A 71 -6.89 -1.27 9.87
CA ILE A 71 -5.76 -1.57 9.01
C ILE A 71 -5.75 -3.08 8.73
N ILE A 72 -5.86 -3.45 7.46
CA ILE A 72 -5.82 -4.85 7.05
C ILE A 72 -4.35 -5.27 7.01
N GLU A 73 -4.01 -6.28 7.80
CA GLU A 73 -2.63 -6.75 7.88
C GLU A 73 -2.34 -7.77 6.78
N PRO A 74 -1.07 -7.88 6.36
CA PRO A 74 -0.69 -8.92 5.40
C PRO A 74 -1.05 -10.30 5.94
N GLY A 75 -1.69 -11.10 5.10
CA GLY A 75 -2.17 -12.41 5.52
C GLY A 75 -3.54 -12.41 6.14
N GLU A 76 -4.07 -11.24 6.51
CA GLU A 76 -5.44 -11.09 6.94
C GLU A 76 -6.29 -10.91 5.69
N GLU A 77 -7.18 -11.87 5.45
CA GLU A 77 -8.10 -11.71 4.34
C GLU A 77 -9.23 -10.78 4.76
N PRO A 78 -9.46 -9.70 4.01
CA PRO A 78 -10.66 -8.92 4.26
C PRO A 78 -11.87 -9.81 4.05
N ASP A 79 -12.92 -9.55 4.81
CA ASP A 79 -14.20 -10.20 4.60
C ASP A 79 -14.70 -9.80 3.22
N GLU A 80 -14.11 -10.41 2.21
CA GLU A 80 -14.57 -10.18 0.85
C GLU A 80 -15.91 -10.84 0.67
N PRO A 81 -16.87 -10.10 0.12
CA PRO A 81 -18.07 -10.74 -0.33
C PRO A 81 -17.66 -11.82 -1.33
N ASP A 82 -18.35 -12.93 -1.29
CA ASP A 82 -18.08 -14.04 -2.18
C ASP A 82 -18.37 -13.58 -3.61
N TRP A 83 -17.33 -13.16 -4.30
CA TRP A 83 -17.45 -12.64 -5.66
C TRP A 83 -18.05 -13.65 -6.62
N GLU A 84 -17.81 -14.93 -6.37
CA GLU A 84 -18.37 -15.98 -7.21
C GLU A 84 -19.89 -16.05 -7.08
N ASN A 85 -20.42 -15.70 -5.92
CA ASN A 85 -21.85 -15.67 -5.70
C ASN A 85 -22.47 -14.30 -6.02
N LEU A 86 -21.66 -13.26 -6.07
CA LEU A 86 -22.14 -11.92 -6.39
C LEU A 86 -22.21 -11.66 -7.88
N CYS A 87 -21.38 -12.32 -8.65
CA CYS A 87 -21.39 -12.19 -10.09
C CYS A 87 -22.33 -13.24 -10.69
N PRO A 88 -23.40 -12.79 -11.31
CA PRO A 88 -24.31 -13.73 -11.99
C PRO A 88 -23.63 -14.40 -13.19
#